data_bd2ad9147fe084d179bc4f7fa2016c66
#
_entry.id   bd2ad9147fe084d179bc4f7fa2016c66
#
_cell.length_a   1.000
_cell.length_b   1.000
_cell.length_c   1.000
_cell.angle_alpha   90.00
_cell.angle_beta   90.00
_cell.angle_gamma   90.00
#
_symmetry.space_group_name_H-M   'P 1'
#
loop_
_entity.id
_entity.type
_entity.pdbx_description
1 polymer ?
#
loop_
_entity_poly.entity_id
_entity_poly.type
_entity_poly.pdbx_seq_one_letter_code
_entity_poly.pdbx_strand_id
1 'polypeptide(L)'
;LGVEIFPGFPAAEVLYDDQGAVKGVATGNLGIGKDGEPTENFQIGMELHAKYTVFAEGARGHLGKQLIAKYQLDAGKDAQTFAIGIKELWEIPAEKARPGLVVHTAGWPLGDDAFGGGFLYHLEGNKVTLGYVIGLDYQNPWMSPFEEMQRWKTHPSIKAHIEGGKRLGYGARALNNGTPQALPK
;
A
#
# COMPACT_ATOMS: atom_id res chain seq x y z
N LEU A 1 10.35 20.09 3.23
CA LEU A 1 9.15 20.30 4.08
C LEU A 1 9.43 20.07 5.57
N GLY A 2 10.63 19.66 5.99
CA GLY A 2 11.01 19.47 7.39
C GLY A 2 10.35 18.24 8.06
N VAL A 3 9.89 17.26 7.28
CA VAL A 3 9.36 16.00 7.81
C VAL A 3 10.52 15.07 8.17
N GLU A 4 10.53 14.58 9.40
CA GLU A 4 11.46 13.55 9.83
C GLU A 4 10.90 12.14 9.49
N ILE A 5 11.78 11.25 9.03
CA ILE A 5 11.43 9.88 8.67
C ILE A 5 12.29 8.93 9.49
N PHE A 6 11.65 8.00 10.18
CA PHE A 6 12.29 7.01 11.04
C PHE A 6 12.05 5.59 10.49
N PRO A 7 12.81 5.14 9.49
CA PRO A 7 12.68 3.79 8.97
C PRO A 7 13.12 2.75 10.01
N GLY A 8 12.38 1.63 10.09
CA GLY A 8 12.70 0.56 11.04
C GLY A 8 12.10 0.72 12.44
N PHE A 9 11.38 1.83 12.71
CA PHE A 9 10.67 2.02 13.98
C PHE A 9 9.18 1.73 13.83
N PRO A 10 8.73 0.52 14.13
CA PRO A 10 7.31 0.18 14.01
C PRO A 10 6.52 0.81 15.16
N ALA A 11 5.42 1.49 14.85
CA ALA A 11 4.44 1.87 15.85
C ALA A 11 3.74 0.58 16.35
N ALA A 12 3.85 0.31 17.64
CA ALA A 12 3.37 -0.94 18.25
C ALA A 12 2.11 -0.75 19.11
N GLU A 13 1.92 0.44 19.66
CA GLU A 13 0.84 0.72 20.61
C GLU A 13 0.28 2.13 20.38
N VAL A 14 -1.02 2.30 20.58
CA VAL A 14 -1.69 3.61 20.63
C VAL A 14 -1.70 4.12 22.05
N LEU A 15 -1.22 5.33 22.27
CA LEU A 15 -1.22 5.98 23.57
C LEU A 15 -2.48 6.84 23.75
N TYR A 16 -3.07 6.75 24.92
CA TYR A 16 -4.27 7.51 25.27
C TYR A 16 -4.00 8.40 26.49
N ASP A 17 -4.70 9.51 26.56
CA ASP A 17 -4.77 10.33 27.77
C ASP A 17 -5.81 9.79 28.76
N ASP A 18 -5.93 10.46 29.91
CA ASP A 18 -6.86 10.06 30.97
C ASP A 18 -8.35 10.18 30.58
N GLN A 19 -8.62 10.93 29.50
CA GLN A 19 -9.97 11.09 28.92
C GLN A 19 -10.24 10.07 27.81
N GLY A 20 -9.24 9.27 27.47
CA GLY A 20 -9.31 8.28 26.42
C GLY A 20 -9.07 8.82 25.00
N ALA A 21 -8.63 10.06 24.85
CA ALA A 21 -8.24 10.59 23.55
C ALA A 21 -6.82 10.12 23.16
N VAL A 22 -6.59 9.93 21.85
CA VAL A 22 -5.28 9.54 21.35
C VAL A 22 -4.28 10.69 21.57
N LYS A 23 -3.19 10.41 22.29
CA LYS A 23 -2.09 11.38 22.53
C LYS A 23 -0.82 11.06 21.74
N GLY A 24 -0.77 9.92 21.04
CA GLY A 24 0.41 9.51 20.27
C GLY A 24 0.49 8.00 20.07
N VAL A 25 1.69 7.53 19.81
CA VAL A 25 2.02 6.10 19.64
C VAL A 25 3.29 5.74 20.39
N ALA A 26 3.43 4.48 20.81
CA ALA A 26 4.71 3.93 21.26
C ALA A 26 5.30 3.06 20.15
N THR A 27 6.62 3.12 19.99
CA THR A 27 7.35 2.19 19.12
C THR A 27 7.61 0.88 19.86
N GLY A 28 7.76 -0.22 19.11
CA GLY A 28 8.19 -1.49 19.69
C GLY A 28 9.66 -1.46 20.11
N ASN A 29 10.04 -2.40 20.98
CA ASN A 29 11.44 -2.63 21.30
C ASN A 29 12.18 -3.15 20.08
N LEU A 30 13.42 -2.73 19.89
CA LEU A 30 14.32 -3.23 18.86
C LEU A 30 15.37 -4.17 19.47
N GLY A 31 15.98 -5.01 18.62
CA GLY A 31 17.04 -5.91 19.07
C GLY A 31 16.54 -7.05 19.96
N ILE A 32 15.35 -7.56 19.74
CA ILE A 32 14.85 -8.78 20.37
C ILE A 32 15.19 -9.97 19.46
N GLY A 33 15.80 -10.99 20.06
CA GLY A 33 16.16 -12.25 19.39
C GLY A 33 14.93 -13.11 19.06
N LYS A 34 15.14 -14.18 18.28
CA LYS A 34 14.07 -15.13 17.93
C LYS A 34 13.54 -15.91 19.12
N ASP A 35 14.32 -15.99 20.18
CA ASP A 35 13.99 -16.57 21.48
C ASP A 35 13.15 -15.63 22.38
N GLY A 36 12.97 -14.37 21.95
CA GLY A 36 12.25 -13.35 22.72
C GLY A 36 13.15 -12.56 23.69
N GLU A 37 14.45 -12.88 23.76
CA GLU A 37 15.39 -12.23 24.68
C GLU A 37 16.10 -11.04 24.03
N PRO A 38 16.48 -10.02 24.83
CA PRO A 38 17.27 -8.90 24.35
C PRO A 38 18.62 -9.34 23.79
N THR A 39 18.98 -8.80 22.62
CA THR A 39 20.32 -8.98 22.02
C THR A 39 21.24 -7.80 22.42
N GLU A 40 22.50 -7.84 21.99
CA GLU A 40 23.44 -6.73 22.18
C GLU A 40 22.99 -5.38 21.58
N ASN A 41 22.08 -5.44 20.60
CA ASN A 41 21.51 -4.27 19.91
C ASN A 41 20.13 -3.88 20.50
N PHE A 42 19.80 -4.34 21.69
CA PHE A 42 18.53 -4.02 22.32
C PHE A 42 18.35 -2.53 22.54
N GLN A 43 17.20 -2.01 22.12
CA GLN A 43 16.74 -0.66 22.40
C GLN A 43 15.29 -0.69 22.83
N ILE A 44 14.99 -0.06 23.95
CA ILE A 44 13.63 0.09 24.42
C ILE A 44 12.84 1.01 23.48
N GLY A 45 11.56 0.70 23.26
CA GLY A 45 10.66 1.55 22.50
C GLY A 45 10.47 2.95 23.12
N MET A 46 10.05 3.90 22.30
CA MET A 46 9.82 5.30 22.69
C MET A 46 8.36 5.67 22.55
N GLU A 47 7.88 6.55 23.42
CA GLU A 47 6.61 7.23 23.24
C GLU A 47 6.77 8.47 22.37
N LEU A 48 5.98 8.58 21.33
CA LEU A 48 5.91 9.73 20.44
C LEU A 48 4.58 10.43 20.64
N HIS A 49 4.61 11.57 21.29
CA HIS A 49 3.43 12.37 21.59
C HIS A 49 3.17 13.41 20.51
N ALA A 50 1.91 13.59 20.12
CA ALA A 50 1.52 14.55 19.10
C ALA A 50 0.11 15.10 19.37
N LYS A 51 -0.16 16.32 18.89
CA LYS A 51 -1.51 16.91 18.91
C LYS A 51 -2.47 16.18 17.98
N TYR A 52 -1.95 15.65 16.88
CA TYR A 52 -2.69 14.84 15.88
C TYR A 52 -1.83 13.65 15.49
N THR A 53 -2.45 12.48 15.41
CA THR A 53 -1.83 11.25 14.96
C THR A 53 -2.58 10.72 13.75
N VAL A 54 -1.87 10.52 12.62
CA VAL A 54 -2.46 9.99 11.39
C VAL A 54 -2.06 8.53 11.23
N PHE A 55 -3.04 7.64 11.19
CA PHE A 55 -2.86 6.21 10.99
C PHE A 55 -2.96 5.89 9.50
N ALA A 56 -1.83 5.82 8.81
CA ALA A 56 -1.74 5.55 7.38
C ALA A 56 -1.17 4.14 7.09
N GLU A 57 -1.66 3.13 7.82
CA GLU A 57 -1.14 1.77 7.84
C GLU A 57 -1.64 0.89 6.67
N GLY A 58 -2.46 1.45 5.81
CA GLY A 58 -3.07 0.71 4.68
C GLY A 58 -4.31 -0.10 5.08
N ALA A 59 -4.69 -1.04 4.24
CA ALA A 59 -5.98 -1.73 4.26
C ALA A 59 -6.30 -2.45 5.58
N ARG A 60 -5.28 -2.96 6.27
CA ARG A 60 -5.45 -3.73 7.51
C ARG A 60 -4.41 -3.39 8.57
N GLY A 61 -4.23 -2.10 8.78
CA GLY A 61 -3.36 -1.59 9.84
C GLY A 61 -3.73 -2.15 11.21
N HIS A 62 -2.75 -2.60 11.97
CA HIS A 62 -3.02 -3.25 13.26
C HIS A 62 -3.48 -2.26 14.33
N LEU A 63 -2.94 -1.03 14.34
CA LEU A 63 -3.38 0.02 15.27
C LEU A 63 -4.71 0.63 14.82
N GLY A 64 -4.89 0.84 13.51
CA GLY A 64 -6.15 1.32 12.94
C GLY A 64 -7.33 0.41 13.29
N LYS A 65 -7.14 -0.92 13.28
CA LYS A 65 -8.19 -1.87 13.71
C LYS A 65 -8.55 -1.71 15.18
N GLN A 66 -7.57 -1.44 16.05
CA GLN A 66 -7.84 -1.20 17.47
C GLN A 66 -8.66 0.07 17.69
N LEU A 67 -8.35 1.14 16.95
CA LEU A 67 -9.10 2.40 17.00
C LEU A 67 -10.53 2.23 16.49
N ILE A 68 -10.70 1.55 15.35
CA ILE A 68 -12.03 1.26 14.79
C ILE A 68 -12.88 0.51 15.83
N ALA A 69 -12.34 -0.52 16.45
CA ALA A 69 -13.05 -1.29 17.46
C ALA A 69 -13.34 -0.48 18.74
N LYS A 70 -12.35 0.29 19.24
CA LYS A 70 -12.48 1.07 20.47
C LYS A 70 -13.54 2.17 20.36
N TYR A 71 -13.55 2.89 19.24
CA TYR A 71 -14.46 4.02 19.04
C TYR A 71 -15.65 3.69 18.14
N GLN A 72 -15.80 2.43 17.73
CA GLN A 72 -16.89 1.98 16.83
C GLN A 72 -16.97 2.82 15.56
N LEU A 73 -15.81 3.15 14.95
CA LEU A 73 -15.73 4.06 13.81
C LEU A 73 -16.39 3.53 12.54
N ASP A 74 -16.65 2.23 12.46
CA ASP A 74 -17.34 1.53 11.38
C ASP A 74 -18.84 1.31 11.66
N ALA A 75 -19.36 1.81 12.78
CA ALA A 75 -20.78 1.69 13.09
C ALA A 75 -21.65 2.38 12.02
N GLY A 76 -22.60 1.65 11.46
CA GLY A 76 -23.49 2.13 10.41
C GLY A 76 -22.79 2.39 9.06
N LYS A 77 -21.61 1.80 8.84
CA LYS A 77 -20.89 1.84 7.58
C LYS A 77 -21.16 0.62 6.72
N ASP A 78 -21.05 0.78 5.41
CA ASP A 78 -21.05 -0.34 4.47
C ASP A 78 -19.82 -1.23 4.70
N ALA A 79 -19.93 -2.50 4.32
CA ALA A 79 -18.80 -3.43 4.36
C ALA A 79 -17.64 -2.92 3.49
N GLN A 80 -16.44 -2.92 4.04
CA GLN A 80 -15.24 -2.57 3.29
C GLN A 80 -14.92 -3.65 2.27
N THR A 81 -14.68 -3.27 1.02
CA THR A 81 -14.14 -4.13 -0.04
C THR A 81 -12.64 -3.90 -0.21
N PHE A 82 -11.96 -4.89 -0.77
CA PHE A 82 -10.52 -4.88 -0.92
C PHE A 82 -10.09 -5.20 -2.35
N ALA A 83 -8.93 -4.71 -2.73
CA ALA A 83 -8.26 -5.07 -3.96
C ALA A 83 -6.80 -5.47 -3.67
N ILE A 84 -6.18 -6.18 -4.60
CA ILE A 84 -4.73 -6.36 -4.63
C ILE A 84 -4.13 -5.44 -5.68
N GLY A 85 -3.15 -4.64 -5.28
CA GLY A 85 -2.33 -3.85 -6.18
C GLY A 85 -0.95 -4.46 -6.30
N ILE A 86 -0.53 -4.75 -7.54
CA ILE A 86 0.82 -5.22 -7.86
C ILE A 86 1.53 -4.10 -8.60
N LYS A 87 2.74 -3.77 -8.19
CA LYS A 87 3.49 -2.64 -8.74
C LYS A 87 4.93 -3.05 -9.06
N GLU A 88 5.44 -2.48 -10.16
CA GLU A 88 6.84 -2.63 -10.56
C GLU A 88 7.46 -1.25 -10.83
N LEU A 89 8.76 -1.15 -10.59
CA LEU A 89 9.60 -0.03 -11.00
C LEU A 89 10.56 -0.51 -12.09
N TRP A 90 10.60 0.22 -13.19
CA TRP A 90 11.44 -0.08 -14.36
C TRP A 90 12.37 1.09 -14.66
N GLU A 91 13.57 0.78 -15.12
CA GLU A 91 14.44 1.69 -15.85
C GLU A 91 14.25 1.43 -17.34
N ILE A 92 14.02 2.48 -18.12
CA ILE A 92 13.71 2.41 -19.55
C ILE A 92 14.77 3.13 -20.37
N PRO A 93 14.89 2.82 -21.67
CA PRO A 93 15.74 3.60 -22.57
C PRO A 93 15.40 5.10 -22.53
N ALA A 94 16.43 5.96 -22.49
CA ALA A 94 16.28 7.39 -22.30
C ALA A 94 15.38 8.06 -23.36
N GLU A 95 15.44 7.58 -24.60
CA GLU A 95 14.61 8.07 -25.72
C GLU A 95 13.11 7.79 -25.54
N LYS A 96 12.75 6.86 -24.66
CA LYS A 96 11.36 6.54 -24.30
C LYS A 96 10.86 7.33 -23.09
N ALA A 97 11.76 7.96 -22.34
CA ALA A 97 11.40 8.68 -21.13
C ALA A 97 10.55 9.92 -21.42
N ARG A 98 9.45 10.06 -20.66
CA ARG A 98 8.52 11.20 -20.76
C ARG A 98 8.09 11.61 -19.35
N PRO A 99 8.99 12.18 -18.52
CA PRO A 99 8.66 12.54 -17.13
C PRO A 99 7.36 13.33 -17.04
N GLY A 100 6.48 12.93 -16.10
CA GLY A 100 5.16 13.51 -15.92
C GLY A 100 4.05 12.87 -16.77
N LEU A 101 4.35 11.99 -17.73
CA LEU A 101 3.33 11.24 -18.45
C LEU A 101 2.65 10.24 -17.50
N VAL A 102 1.31 10.29 -17.46
CA VAL A 102 0.44 9.41 -16.69
C VAL A 102 -0.49 8.68 -17.64
N VAL A 103 -0.55 7.35 -17.53
CA VAL A 103 -1.46 6.51 -18.29
C VAL A 103 -2.29 5.69 -17.31
N HIS A 104 -3.61 5.69 -17.47
CA HIS A 104 -4.54 4.80 -16.77
C HIS A 104 -5.27 3.92 -17.77
N THR A 105 -5.53 2.68 -17.38
CA THR A 105 -6.31 1.71 -18.15
C THR A 105 -7.36 1.08 -17.26
N ALA A 106 -8.45 0.61 -17.85
CA ALA A 106 -9.50 -0.12 -17.15
C ALA A 106 -9.83 -1.43 -17.89
N GLY A 107 -10.27 -2.44 -17.16
CA GLY A 107 -10.72 -3.73 -17.68
C GLY A 107 -9.58 -4.61 -18.17
N TRP A 108 -9.44 -4.76 -19.48
CA TRP A 108 -8.51 -5.72 -20.07
C TRP A 108 -7.15 -5.83 -19.34
N PRO A 109 -6.63 -7.05 -19.08
CA PRO A 109 -7.08 -8.37 -19.53
C PRO A 109 -8.22 -8.99 -18.72
N LEU A 110 -8.78 -8.30 -17.72
CA LEU A 110 -9.92 -8.78 -16.96
C LEU A 110 -11.19 -8.84 -17.81
N GLY A 111 -12.05 -9.81 -17.51
CA GLY A 111 -13.41 -9.86 -18.01
C GLY A 111 -14.35 -8.92 -17.26
N ASP A 112 -15.65 -8.97 -17.61
CA ASP A 112 -16.68 -8.14 -17.00
C ASP A 112 -17.04 -8.56 -15.57
N ASP A 113 -16.53 -9.70 -15.13
CA ASP A 113 -16.74 -10.32 -13.80
C ASP A 113 -15.70 -9.90 -12.75
N ALA A 114 -14.73 -9.08 -13.13
CA ALA A 114 -13.68 -8.61 -12.22
C ALA A 114 -13.39 -7.12 -12.40
N PHE A 115 -13.45 -6.39 -11.30
CA PHE A 115 -13.07 -4.98 -11.28
C PHE A 115 -11.54 -4.84 -11.28
N GLY A 116 -11.01 -3.95 -12.12
CA GLY A 116 -9.59 -3.65 -12.09
C GLY A 116 -9.10 -2.79 -13.24
N GLY A 117 -7.80 -2.57 -13.24
CA GLY A 117 -7.12 -1.76 -14.24
C GLY A 117 -5.68 -1.45 -13.86
N GLY A 118 -4.97 -0.82 -14.79
CA GLY A 118 -3.57 -0.52 -14.64
C GLY A 118 -3.25 0.97 -14.63
N PHE A 119 -2.10 1.29 -14.10
CA PHE A 119 -1.48 2.61 -14.19
C PHE A 119 -0.02 2.51 -14.64
N LEU A 120 0.46 3.55 -15.30
CA LEU A 120 1.84 3.69 -15.72
C LEU A 120 2.24 5.15 -15.63
N TYR A 121 3.29 5.46 -14.86
CA TYR A 121 3.78 6.81 -14.63
C TYR A 121 5.25 6.92 -15.01
N HIS A 122 5.58 7.85 -15.89
CA HIS A 122 6.95 8.21 -16.19
C HIS A 122 7.50 9.16 -15.11
N LEU A 123 8.57 8.73 -14.47
CA LEU A 123 9.26 9.44 -13.40
C LEU A 123 10.55 10.06 -13.93
N GLU A 124 11.19 10.88 -13.10
CA GLU A 124 12.54 11.38 -13.36
C GLU A 124 13.57 10.24 -13.43
N GLY A 125 14.70 10.49 -14.12
CA GLY A 125 15.82 9.54 -14.22
C GLY A 125 15.51 8.29 -15.03
N ASN A 126 14.76 8.43 -16.14
CA ASN A 126 14.41 7.34 -17.05
C ASN A 126 13.68 6.18 -16.37
N LYS A 127 12.86 6.48 -15.37
CA LYS A 127 12.12 5.48 -14.62
C LYS A 127 10.64 5.50 -14.96
N VAL A 128 10.04 4.32 -14.95
CA VAL A 128 8.60 4.13 -15.05
C VAL A 128 8.15 3.28 -13.87
N THR A 129 7.15 3.75 -13.14
CA THR A 129 6.40 2.89 -12.23
C THR A 129 5.10 2.48 -12.92
N LEU A 130 4.80 1.21 -12.83
CA LEU A 130 3.57 0.67 -13.38
C LEU A 130 2.96 -0.34 -12.41
N GLY A 131 1.65 -0.49 -12.47
CA GLY A 131 0.97 -1.44 -11.62
C GLY A 131 -0.40 -1.81 -12.16
N TYR A 132 -0.94 -2.87 -11.60
CA TYR A 132 -2.25 -3.40 -11.91
C TYR A 132 -3.01 -3.70 -10.62
N VAL A 133 -4.25 -3.29 -10.57
CA VAL A 133 -5.13 -3.45 -9.40
C VAL A 133 -6.29 -4.35 -9.77
N ILE A 134 -6.60 -5.31 -8.93
CA ILE A 134 -7.73 -6.24 -9.12
C ILE A 134 -8.52 -6.30 -7.82
N GLY A 135 -9.84 -6.11 -7.92
CA GLY A 135 -10.78 -6.36 -6.81
C GLY A 135 -10.69 -7.80 -6.35
N LEU A 136 -10.68 -8.03 -5.03
CA LEU A 136 -10.53 -9.38 -4.44
C LEU A 136 -11.86 -10.13 -4.34
N ASP A 137 -12.90 -9.60 -4.94
CA ASP A 137 -14.24 -10.19 -5.04
C ASP A 137 -14.48 -10.96 -6.36
N TYR A 138 -13.44 -11.18 -7.18
CA TYR A 138 -13.54 -11.97 -8.40
C TYR A 138 -13.96 -13.42 -8.09
N GLN A 139 -14.80 -13.96 -8.97
CA GLN A 139 -15.43 -15.29 -8.76
C GLN A 139 -14.60 -16.45 -9.31
N ASN A 140 -13.71 -16.19 -10.28
CA ASN A 140 -12.90 -17.22 -10.89
C ASN A 140 -11.72 -17.63 -9.99
N PRO A 141 -11.74 -18.80 -9.31
CA PRO A 141 -10.67 -19.20 -8.40
C PRO A 141 -9.34 -19.49 -9.11
N TRP A 142 -9.33 -19.60 -10.43
CA TRP A 142 -8.14 -19.82 -11.23
C TRP A 142 -7.51 -18.52 -11.73
N MET A 143 -8.13 -17.36 -11.45
CA MET A 143 -7.53 -16.08 -11.80
C MET A 143 -6.30 -15.83 -10.93
N SER A 144 -5.19 -15.50 -11.56
CA SER A 144 -3.98 -15.06 -10.90
C SER A 144 -3.77 -13.56 -11.13
N PRO A 145 -3.91 -12.70 -10.13
CA PRO A 145 -3.63 -11.27 -10.26
C PRO A 145 -2.24 -10.96 -10.83
N PHE A 146 -1.25 -11.76 -10.50
CA PHE A 146 0.09 -11.64 -11.06
C PHE A 146 0.11 -11.90 -12.57
N GLU A 147 -0.51 -12.98 -13.04
CA GLU A 147 -0.56 -13.32 -14.46
C GLU A 147 -1.35 -12.29 -15.26
N GLU A 148 -2.44 -11.76 -14.70
CA GLU A 148 -3.21 -10.70 -15.34
C GLU A 148 -2.37 -9.42 -15.53
N MET A 149 -1.53 -9.05 -14.57
CA MET A 149 -0.57 -7.97 -14.75
C MET A 149 0.46 -8.29 -15.84
N GLN A 150 0.96 -9.53 -15.93
CA GLN A 150 1.90 -9.92 -16.98
C GLN A 150 1.24 -9.79 -18.36
N ARG A 151 -0.02 -10.27 -18.51
CA ARG A 151 -0.82 -10.11 -19.74
C ARG A 151 -1.01 -8.64 -20.09
N TRP A 152 -1.40 -7.80 -19.11
CA TRP A 152 -1.58 -6.36 -19.29
C TRP A 152 -0.32 -5.70 -19.87
N LYS A 153 0.86 -6.05 -19.40
CA LYS A 153 2.13 -5.53 -19.92
C LYS A 153 2.39 -5.90 -21.39
N THR A 154 1.76 -6.93 -21.91
CA THR A 154 1.90 -7.32 -23.33
C THR A 154 1.06 -6.49 -24.27
N HIS A 155 0.10 -5.71 -23.76
CA HIS A 155 -0.70 -4.83 -24.60
C HIS A 155 0.19 -3.81 -25.35
N PRO A 156 0.01 -3.61 -26.66
CA PRO A 156 0.90 -2.73 -27.45
C PRO A 156 1.09 -1.33 -26.86
N SER A 157 0.00 -0.73 -26.36
CA SER A 157 0.04 0.61 -25.75
C SER A 157 0.83 0.66 -24.43
N ILE A 158 0.99 -0.45 -23.72
CA ILE A 158 1.77 -0.52 -22.49
C ILE A 158 3.18 -0.99 -22.77
N LYS A 159 3.32 -2.06 -23.56
CA LYS A 159 4.61 -2.63 -23.94
C LYS A 159 5.57 -1.58 -24.52
N ALA A 160 5.07 -0.68 -25.37
CA ALA A 160 5.86 0.38 -26.00
C ALA A 160 6.63 1.25 -24.99
N HIS A 161 6.10 1.44 -23.77
CA HIS A 161 6.75 2.25 -22.74
C HIS A 161 7.90 1.54 -22.03
N ILE A 162 7.84 0.21 -21.91
CA ILE A 162 8.78 -0.58 -21.08
C ILE A 162 9.72 -1.48 -21.91
N GLU A 163 9.46 -1.64 -23.20
CA GLU A 163 10.28 -2.47 -24.08
C GLU A 163 11.74 -1.97 -24.14
N GLY A 164 12.69 -2.91 -23.94
CA GLY A 164 14.10 -2.60 -23.81
C GLY A 164 14.51 -2.15 -22.41
N GLY A 165 13.57 -2.03 -21.49
CA GLY A 165 13.83 -1.65 -20.11
C GLY A 165 14.20 -2.82 -19.20
N LYS A 166 14.62 -2.49 -17.99
CA LYS A 166 14.99 -3.43 -16.92
C LYS A 166 14.12 -3.17 -15.67
N ARG A 167 13.50 -4.22 -15.13
CA ARG A 167 12.78 -4.13 -13.87
C ARG A 167 13.77 -3.96 -12.71
N LEU A 168 13.60 -2.89 -11.92
CA LEU A 168 14.44 -2.57 -10.75
C LEU A 168 13.86 -3.13 -9.46
N GLY A 169 12.52 -3.15 -9.34
CA GLY A 169 11.86 -3.61 -8.12
C GLY A 169 10.39 -3.96 -8.37
N TYR A 170 9.79 -4.61 -7.41
CA TYR A 170 8.38 -4.99 -7.44
C TYR A 170 7.83 -5.15 -6.04
N GLY A 171 6.50 -5.12 -5.93
CA GLY A 171 5.80 -5.40 -4.68
C GLY A 171 4.30 -5.52 -4.90
N ALA A 172 3.61 -6.05 -3.91
CA ALA A 172 2.15 -6.13 -3.89
C ALA A 172 1.60 -5.74 -2.52
N ARG A 173 0.43 -5.13 -2.52
CA ARG A 173 -0.30 -4.73 -1.32
C ARG A 173 -1.80 -4.89 -1.50
N ALA A 174 -2.47 -5.30 -0.44
CA ALA A 174 -3.92 -5.13 -0.35
C ALA A 174 -4.26 -3.64 -0.21
N LEU A 175 -5.33 -3.23 -0.86
CA LEU A 175 -5.85 -1.87 -0.87
C LEU A 175 -7.31 -1.88 -0.41
N ASN A 176 -7.76 -0.81 0.22
CA ASN A 176 -9.18 -0.55 0.37
C ASN A 176 -9.77 -0.14 -0.99
N ASN A 177 -10.85 -0.78 -1.38
CA ASN A 177 -11.57 -0.49 -2.63
C ASN A 177 -13.03 -0.08 -2.35
N GLY A 178 -13.35 0.22 -1.09
CA GLY A 178 -14.69 0.63 -0.70
C GLY A 178 -14.99 2.07 -1.08
N THR A 179 -16.29 2.38 -1.09
CA THR A 179 -16.81 3.73 -1.30
C THR A 179 -16.61 4.61 -0.06
N PRO A 180 -16.84 5.93 -0.13
CA PRO A 180 -16.86 6.80 1.06
C PRO A 180 -17.79 6.32 2.17
N GLN A 181 -18.83 5.54 1.83
CA GLN A 181 -19.78 4.96 2.78
C GLN A 181 -19.16 3.82 3.63
N ALA A 182 -18.09 3.19 3.14
CA ALA A 182 -17.36 2.14 3.86
C ALA A 182 -16.20 2.69 4.71
N LEU A 183 -15.86 3.98 4.59
CA LEU A 183 -14.76 4.58 5.37
C LEU A 183 -15.16 4.73 6.85
N PRO A 184 -14.33 4.25 7.80
CA PRO A 184 -14.50 4.54 9.23
C PRO A 184 -14.45 6.05 9.49
N LYS A 185 -15.18 6.51 10.52
CA LYS A 185 -15.24 7.95 10.89
C LYS A 185 -15.00 8.12 12.38
#